data_54c0f6de22042b433a24e7b9a31e2ddc
#
_entry.id   54c0f6de22042b433a24e7b9a31e2ddc
#
_cell.length_a   1.000
_cell.length_b   1.000
_cell.length_c   1.000
_cell.angle_alpha   90.00
_cell.angle_beta   90.00
_cell.angle_gamma   90.00
#
_symmetry.space_group_name_H-M   'P 1'
#
loop_
_entity.id
_entity.type
_entity.pdbx_description
1 polymer ?
#
loop_
_entity_poly.entity_id
_entity_poly.type
_entity_poly.pdbx_seq_one_letter_code
_entity_poly.pdbx_strand_id
1 'polypeptide(L)'
;PFIMASVNTRVVRRSGELLNGLYGKDFQYNEATPTGKGAKGFLGATGVGLGSGAFAGMASFGPTRSLLQRFLPKPGEGPTEEAINNGYYDIELFGQHPTDSSKNARVRVKGDKDPGYGSTSKMIAESAFALAQDDLPVGGGFWTPASAMGDALLQRLPQSAGVTFEVIEG
;
A
#
# COMPACT_ATOMS: atom_id res chain seq x y z
N PRO A 1 13.30 5.00 -1.58
CA PRO A 1 12.15 5.42 -0.78
C PRO A 1 10.84 5.14 -1.51
N PHE A 2 9.74 4.96 -0.75
CA PHE A 2 8.39 4.84 -1.28
C PHE A 2 7.53 5.95 -0.67
N ILE A 3 6.83 6.71 -1.52
CA ILE A 3 6.17 7.95 -1.10
C ILE A 3 5.06 7.72 -0.06
N MET A 4 4.34 6.60 -0.18
CA MET A 4 3.23 6.26 0.73
C MET A 4 3.68 5.64 2.06
N ALA A 5 4.96 5.29 2.21
CA ALA A 5 5.48 4.65 3.43
C ALA A 5 5.15 5.45 4.71
N SER A 6 5.16 6.78 4.64
CA SER A 6 4.85 7.65 5.77
C SER A 6 3.39 7.53 6.26
N VAL A 7 2.47 7.18 5.39
CA VAL A 7 1.05 6.95 5.69
C VAL A 7 0.82 5.49 6.04
N ASN A 8 1.26 4.58 5.17
CA ASN A 8 1.04 3.14 5.30
C ASN A 8 1.62 2.57 6.61
N THR A 9 2.82 3.01 6.98
CA THR A 9 3.46 2.59 8.26
C THR A 9 2.57 2.89 9.47
N ARG A 10 1.88 4.02 9.48
CA ARG A 10 0.96 4.38 10.58
C ARG A 10 -0.25 3.47 10.63
N VAL A 11 -0.82 3.15 9.47
CA VAL A 11 -1.98 2.24 9.36
C VAL A 11 -1.60 0.83 9.79
N VAL A 12 -0.46 0.31 9.35
CA VAL A 12 0.02 -1.03 9.74
C VAL A 12 0.29 -1.12 11.23
N ARG A 13 0.98 -0.13 11.82
CA ARG A 13 1.22 -0.08 13.27
C ARG A 13 -0.09 -0.01 14.05
N ARG A 14 -1.02 0.84 13.62
CA ARG A 14 -2.35 0.93 14.23
C ARG A 14 -3.09 -0.39 14.15
N SER A 15 -2.99 -1.12 13.05
CA SER A 15 -3.58 -2.47 12.93
C SER A 15 -3.00 -3.43 13.96
N GLY A 16 -1.67 -3.43 14.13
CA GLY A 16 -1.02 -4.27 15.13
C GLY A 16 -1.49 -4.01 16.57
N GLU A 17 -1.67 -2.73 16.93
CA GLU A 17 -2.21 -2.35 18.25
C GLU A 17 -3.67 -2.80 18.41
N LEU A 18 -4.51 -2.57 17.41
CA LEU A 18 -5.94 -2.95 17.45
C LEU A 18 -6.15 -4.47 17.45
N LEU A 19 -5.18 -5.23 16.95
CA LEU A 19 -5.15 -6.69 17.00
C LEU A 19 -4.46 -7.24 18.27
N ASN A 20 -4.43 -6.47 19.34
CA ASN A 20 -3.85 -6.86 20.63
C ASN A 20 -2.36 -7.28 20.54
N GLY A 21 -1.60 -6.61 19.69
CA GLY A 21 -0.18 -6.86 19.52
C GLY A 21 0.14 -8.15 18.76
N LEU A 22 -0.77 -8.62 17.90
CA LEU A 22 -0.60 -9.84 17.09
C LEU A 22 0.74 -9.85 16.31
N TYR A 23 1.22 -8.68 15.90
CA TYR A 23 2.49 -8.55 15.16
C TYR A 23 3.74 -8.63 16.05
N GLY A 24 3.57 -8.71 17.38
CA GLY A 24 4.66 -8.75 18.33
C GLY A 24 5.13 -7.37 18.80
N LYS A 25 5.76 -7.34 19.99
CA LYS A 25 6.18 -6.07 20.65
C LYS A 25 7.27 -5.33 19.89
N ASP A 26 8.16 -6.07 19.23
CA ASP A 26 9.31 -5.52 18.51
C ASP A 26 9.06 -5.44 17.00
N PHE A 27 7.80 -5.51 16.58
CA PHE A 27 7.42 -5.44 15.19
C PHE A 27 7.86 -4.13 14.53
N GLN A 28 8.62 -4.26 13.46
CA GLN A 28 9.07 -3.15 12.62
C GLN A 28 8.51 -3.31 11.21
N TYR A 29 8.01 -2.23 10.66
CA TYR A 29 7.48 -2.19 9.30
C TYR A 29 8.15 -1.09 8.50
N ASN A 30 8.54 -1.41 7.27
CA ASN A 30 9.15 -0.50 6.32
C ASN A 30 8.68 -0.80 4.89
N GLU A 31 8.70 0.19 4.03
CA GLU A 31 8.35 0.06 2.62
C GLU A 31 9.43 0.67 1.74
N ALA A 32 9.72 0.01 0.64
CA ALA A 32 10.71 0.47 -0.32
C ALA A 32 10.29 0.13 -1.76
N THR A 33 10.69 0.97 -2.70
CA THR A 33 10.60 0.68 -4.14
C THR A 33 11.92 0.08 -4.59
N PRO A 34 11.94 -1.12 -5.18
CA PRO A 34 13.16 -1.70 -5.71
C PRO A 34 13.66 -0.88 -6.91
N THR A 35 14.92 -0.46 -6.87
CA THR A 35 15.56 0.34 -7.93
C THR A 35 16.65 -0.44 -8.68
N GLY A 36 16.74 -1.74 -8.45
CA GLY A 36 17.76 -2.62 -9.03
C GLY A 36 18.95 -2.87 -8.11
N LYS A 37 19.99 -3.52 -8.63
CA LYS A 37 21.19 -3.93 -7.87
C LYS A 37 22.42 -3.10 -8.24
N GLY A 38 23.40 -3.06 -7.34
CA GLY A 38 24.70 -2.43 -7.55
C GLY A 38 24.63 -0.93 -7.80
N ALA A 39 25.60 -0.38 -8.54
CA ALA A 39 25.73 1.05 -8.79
C ALA A 39 24.48 1.66 -9.50
N LYS A 40 23.89 0.93 -10.44
CA LYS A 40 22.67 1.37 -11.13
C LYS A 40 21.48 1.49 -10.15
N GLY A 41 21.33 0.52 -9.25
CA GLY A 41 20.30 0.55 -8.22
C GLY A 41 20.51 1.70 -7.24
N PHE A 42 21.75 1.95 -6.82
CA PHE A 42 22.09 3.08 -5.98
C PHE A 42 21.79 4.44 -6.63
N LEU A 43 22.17 4.63 -7.90
CA LEU A 43 21.84 5.84 -8.65
C LEU A 43 20.34 6.02 -8.82
N GLY A 44 19.61 4.94 -9.11
CA GLY A 44 18.15 4.95 -9.19
C GLY A 44 17.50 5.36 -7.86
N ALA A 45 17.93 4.76 -6.75
CA ALA A 45 17.42 5.12 -5.41
C ALA A 45 17.71 6.58 -5.05
N THR A 46 18.92 7.06 -5.35
CA THR A 46 19.31 8.45 -5.13
C THR A 46 18.47 9.40 -5.99
N GLY A 47 18.26 9.06 -7.27
CA GLY A 47 17.43 9.84 -8.18
C GLY A 47 15.98 9.96 -7.70
N VAL A 48 15.37 8.85 -7.26
CA VAL A 48 14.01 8.85 -6.68
C VAL A 48 13.98 9.68 -5.39
N GLY A 49 14.98 9.53 -4.51
CA GLY A 49 15.04 10.27 -3.26
C GLY A 49 15.17 11.78 -3.47
N LEU A 50 16.11 12.22 -4.32
CA LEU A 50 16.30 13.61 -4.65
C LEU A 50 15.09 14.20 -5.39
N GLY A 51 14.52 13.47 -6.35
CA GLY A 51 13.33 13.90 -7.09
C GLY A 51 12.12 14.09 -6.16
N SER A 52 11.88 13.15 -5.24
CA SER A 52 10.80 13.25 -4.25
C SER A 52 11.04 14.44 -3.29
N GLY A 53 12.27 14.64 -2.85
CA GLY A 53 12.64 15.77 -1.99
C GLY A 53 12.48 17.12 -2.71
N ALA A 54 12.92 17.22 -3.96
CA ALA A 54 12.75 18.43 -4.79
C ALA A 54 11.27 18.73 -5.02
N PHE A 55 10.47 17.70 -5.36
CA PHE A 55 9.02 17.84 -5.53
C PHE A 55 8.34 18.35 -4.24
N ALA A 56 8.66 17.76 -3.09
CA ALA A 56 8.12 18.20 -1.80
C ALA A 56 8.52 19.64 -1.47
N GLY A 57 9.79 20.01 -1.73
CA GLY A 57 10.28 21.38 -1.56
C GLY A 57 9.54 22.37 -2.46
N MET A 58 9.39 22.06 -3.74
CA MET A 58 8.65 22.91 -4.70
C MET A 58 7.17 23.02 -4.34
N ALA A 59 6.54 21.94 -3.86
CA ALA A 59 5.15 21.94 -3.43
C ALA A 59 4.92 22.77 -2.16
N SER A 60 5.94 22.90 -1.31
CA SER A 60 5.87 23.64 -0.05
C SER A 60 6.02 25.16 -0.23
N PHE A 61 6.61 25.62 -1.32
CA PHE A 61 6.84 27.05 -1.58
C PHE A 61 5.85 27.59 -2.62
N GLY A 62 5.13 28.67 -2.27
CA GLY A 62 4.01 29.21 -3.05
C GLY A 62 4.28 29.44 -4.54
N PRO A 63 5.33 30.18 -4.93
CA PRO A 63 5.65 30.44 -6.34
C PRO A 63 5.93 29.17 -7.14
N THR A 64 6.72 28.24 -6.59
CA THR A 64 7.06 26.98 -7.27
C THR A 64 5.88 26.01 -7.30
N ARG A 65 5.02 26.01 -6.27
CA ARG A 65 3.76 25.27 -6.28
C ARG A 65 2.85 25.73 -7.41
N SER A 66 2.72 27.05 -7.65
CA SER A 66 1.92 27.59 -8.75
C SER A 66 2.48 27.18 -10.12
N LEU A 67 3.79 27.03 -10.24
CA LEU A 67 4.43 26.51 -11.44
C LEU A 67 4.12 25.02 -11.61
N LEU A 68 4.26 24.19 -10.56
CA LEU A 68 3.93 22.77 -10.57
C LEU A 68 2.47 22.51 -10.98
N GLN A 69 1.53 23.32 -10.49
CA GLN A 69 0.11 23.19 -10.82
C GLN A 69 -0.21 23.32 -12.31
N ARG A 70 0.67 23.94 -13.11
CA ARG A 70 0.51 24.01 -14.57
C ARG A 70 0.82 22.69 -15.28
N PHE A 71 1.59 21.82 -14.65
CA PHE A 71 2.01 20.52 -15.19
C PHE A 71 1.28 19.34 -14.55
N LEU A 72 0.62 19.57 -13.44
CA LEU A 72 -0.17 18.53 -12.75
C LEU A 72 -1.60 18.48 -13.29
N PRO A 73 -2.23 17.31 -13.27
CA PRO A 73 -3.66 17.19 -13.59
C PRO A 73 -4.49 18.14 -12.74
N LYS A 74 -5.53 18.70 -13.34
CA LYS A 74 -6.46 19.59 -12.61
C LYS A 74 -7.32 18.77 -11.64
N PRO A 75 -7.88 19.40 -10.60
CA PRO A 75 -8.87 18.76 -9.75
C PRO A 75 -10.01 18.16 -10.58
N GLY A 76 -10.29 16.88 -10.38
CA GLY A 76 -11.27 16.11 -11.15
C GLY A 76 -10.72 15.42 -12.41
N GLU A 77 -9.48 15.70 -12.82
CA GLU A 77 -8.79 14.96 -13.87
C GLU A 77 -8.06 13.77 -13.25
N GLY A 78 -8.34 12.58 -13.76
CA GLY A 78 -7.69 11.32 -13.37
C GLY A 78 -6.93 10.69 -14.54
N PRO A 79 -6.37 9.50 -14.36
CA PRO A 79 -5.80 8.72 -15.44
C PRO A 79 -6.89 8.34 -16.46
N THR A 80 -6.48 8.05 -17.70
CA THR A 80 -7.41 7.58 -18.74
C THR A 80 -8.02 6.23 -18.37
N GLU A 81 -9.19 5.90 -18.90
CA GLU A 81 -9.81 4.59 -18.72
C GLU A 81 -8.86 3.45 -19.13
N GLU A 82 -8.12 3.64 -20.20
CA GLU A 82 -7.12 2.69 -20.68
C GLU A 82 -6.02 2.47 -19.63
N ALA A 83 -5.49 3.54 -19.04
CA ALA A 83 -4.49 3.45 -17.97
C ALA A 83 -5.02 2.77 -16.71
N ILE A 84 -6.28 3.04 -16.35
CA ILE A 84 -6.96 2.40 -15.22
C ILE A 84 -7.13 0.90 -15.47
N ASN A 85 -7.57 0.52 -16.66
CA ASN A 85 -7.90 -0.85 -16.99
C ASN A 85 -6.67 -1.72 -17.26
N ASN A 86 -5.60 -1.17 -17.82
CA ASN A 86 -4.35 -1.86 -18.12
C ASN A 86 -3.29 -1.73 -17.03
N GLY A 87 -3.57 -0.94 -15.99
CA GLY A 87 -2.70 -0.82 -14.83
C GLY A 87 -2.64 -2.13 -14.05
N TYR A 88 -1.57 -2.31 -13.28
CA TYR A 88 -1.41 -3.42 -12.35
C TYR A 88 -0.45 -3.02 -11.22
N TYR A 89 -0.41 -3.82 -10.19
CA TYR A 89 0.64 -3.73 -9.18
C TYR A 89 1.06 -5.13 -8.71
N ASP A 90 2.29 -5.18 -8.22
CA ASP A 90 2.93 -6.39 -7.72
C ASP A 90 3.78 -5.99 -6.51
N ILE A 91 3.38 -6.45 -5.33
CA ILE A 91 3.98 -6.09 -4.06
C ILE A 91 4.49 -7.36 -3.39
N GLU A 92 5.75 -7.35 -3.00
CA GLU A 92 6.33 -8.44 -2.21
C GLU A 92 6.52 -7.97 -0.76
N LEU A 93 6.04 -8.78 0.16
CA LEU A 93 6.21 -8.59 1.60
C LEU A 93 7.23 -9.61 2.12
N PHE A 94 8.19 -9.14 2.88
CA PHE A 94 9.23 -9.96 3.50
C PHE A 94 9.04 -9.91 5.01
N GLY A 95 8.55 -10.98 5.61
CA GLY A 95 8.54 -11.19 7.04
C GLY A 95 9.87 -11.78 7.49
N GLN A 96 10.60 -11.08 8.37
CA GLN A 96 11.86 -11.55 8.91
C GLN A 96 11.73 -11.79 10.40
N HIS A 97 12.00 -13.00 10.85
CA HIS A 97 12.05 -13.31 12.28
C HIS A 97 13.43 -12.91 12.82
N PRO A 98 13.51 -12.21 13.97
CA PRO A 98 14.76 -11.60 14.44
C PRO A 98 15.88 -12.60 14.76
N THR A 99 15.54 -13.84 15.11
CA THR A 99 16.53 -14.84 15.59
C THR A 99 16.41 -16.20 14.89
N ASP A 100 15.37 -16.45 14.12
CA ASP A 100 15.10 -17.75 13.52
C ASP A 100 14.66 -17.60 12.06
N SER A 101 15.62 -17.75 11.15
CA SER A 101 15.38 -17.59 9.72
C SER A 101 14.42 -18.64 9.13
N SER A 102 14.20 -19.77 9.80
CA SER A 102 13.24 -20.78 9.36
C SER A 102 11.77 -20.31 9.47
N LYS A 103 11.54 -19.21 10.19
CA LYS A 103 10.23 -18.56 10.34
C LYS A 103 10.08 -17.34 9.44
N ASN A 104 11.01 -17.09 8.55
CA ASN A 104 10.87 -16.04 7.57
C ASN A 104 9.73 -16.42 6.60
N ALA A 105 8.99 -15.43 6.17
CA ALA A 105 7.92 -15.63 5.20
C ALA A 105 8.02 -14.59 4.07
N ARG A 106 7.62 -14.99 2.88
CA ARG A 106 7.51 -14.10 1.73
C ARG A 106 6.15 -14.23 1.11
N VAL A 107 5.44 -13.13 1.02
CA VAL A 107 4.09 -13.05 0.48
C VAL A 107 4.08 -12.09 -0.69
N ARG A 108 3.32 -12.43 -1.72
CA ARG A 108 3.13 -11.62 -2.90
C ARG A 108 1.68 -11.18 -3.02
N VAL A 109 1.45 -9.92 -3.25
CA VAL A 109 0.12 -9.34 -3.47
C VAL A 109 0.08 -8.69 -4.84
N LYS A 110 -0.87 -9.10 -5.68
CA LYS A 110 -1.05 -8.54 -7.01
C LYS A 110 -2.45 -7.98 -7.18
N GLY A 111 -2.55 -6.92 -7.95
CA GLY A 111 -3.82 -6.39 -8.42
C GLY A 111 -3.83 -6.26 -9.93
N ASP A 112 -4.99 -6.54 -10.52
CA ASP A 112 -5.24 -6.61 -11.95
C ASP A 112 -5.58 -5.27 -12.61
N LYS A 113 -5.58 -4.18 -11.81
CA LYS A 113 -5.87 -2.83 -12.27
C LYS A 113 -4.94 -1.81 -11.61
N ASP A 114 -4.96 -0.59 -12.13
CA ASP A 114 -4.25 0.53 -11.55
C ASP A 114 -4.52 0.68 -10.03
N PRO A 115 -3.46 0.84 -9.21
CA PRO A 115 -3.62 0.92 -7.75
C PRO A 115 -4.27 2.21 -7.25
N GLY A 116 -4.28 3.28 -8.08
CA GLY A 116 -4.81 4.59 -7.68
C GLY A 116 -6.34 4.64 -7.70
N TYR A 117 -6.94 4.14 -8.76
CA TYR A 117 -8.39 4.21 -8.98
C TYR A 117 -9.01 2.84 -9.25
N GLY A 118 -8.50 2.09 -10.21
CA GLY A 118 -9.12 0.86 -10.67
C GLY A 118 -9.24 -0.21 -9.60
N SER A 119 -8.14 -0.58 -8.97
CA SER A 119 -8.13 -1.57 -7.89
C SER A 119 -8.73 -0.99 -6.59
N THR A 120 -8.40 0.25 -6.25
CA THR A 120 -8.88 0.89 -5.01
C THR A 120 -10.40 1.03 -4.99
N SER A 121 -11.05 1.35 -6.12
CA SER A 121 -12.52 1.42 -6.17
C SER A 121 -13.19 0.08 -5.88
N LYS A 122 -12.62 -1.02 -6.39
CA LYS A 122 -13.10 -2.38 -6.09
C LYS A 122 -12.86 -2.77 -4.63
N MET A 123 -11.66 -2.48 -4.10
CA MET A 123 -11.33 -2.76 -2.70
C MET A 123 -12.23 -2.03 -1.72
N ILE A 124 -12.55 -0.74 -1.98
CA ILE A 124 -13.44 0.02 -1.10
C ILE A 124 -14.89 -0.47 -1.20
N ALA A 125 -15.34 -0.89 -2.38
CA ALA A 125 -16.66 -1.49 -2.55
C ALA A 125 -16.78 -2.80 -1.76
N GLU A 126 -15.81 -3.70 -1.85
CA GLU A 126 -15.80 -4.95 -1.08
C GLU A 126 -15.69 -4.69 0.43
N SER A 127 -14.96 -3.66 0.84
CA SER A 127 -14.91 -3.24 2.24
C SER A 127 -16.28 -2.74 2.73
N ALA A 128 -17.00 -2.00 1.91
CA ALA A 128 -18.34 -1.53 2.23
C ALA A 128 -19.34 -2.71 2.32
N PHE A 129 -19.26 -3.67 1.41
CA PHE A 129 -20.06 -4.89 1.47
C PHE A 129 -19.75 -5.72 2.71
N ALA A 130 -18.47 -5.90 3.07
CA ALA A 130 -18.09 -6.60 4.28
C ALA A 130 -18.68 -5.93 5.53
N LEU A 131 -18.57 -4.60 5.64
CA LEU A 131 -19.13 -3.85 6.77
C LEU A 131 -20.66 -3.93 6.86
N ALA A 132 -21.36 -4.07 5.71
CA ALA A 132 -22.82 -4.08 5.67
C ALA A 132 -23.45 -5.47 5.81
N GLN A 133 -22.73 -6.53 5.45
CA GLN A 133 -23.32 -7.86 5.26
C GLN A 133 -22.64 -8.98 6.04
N ASP A 134 -21.35 -8.82 6.37
CA ASP A 134 -20.60 -9.89 7.04
C ASP A 134 -20.74 -9.80 8.56
N ASP A 135 -20.68 -10.93 9.23
CA ASP A 135 -20.60 -11.00 10.69
C ASP A 135 -19.14 -10.74 11.11
N LEU A 136 -18.86 -9.48 11.45
CA LEU A 136 -17.52 -9.03 11.78
C LEU A 136 -17.26 -9.15 13.29
N PRO A 137 -16.03 -9.50 13.70
CA PRO A 137 -15.69 -9.71 15.12
C PRO A 137 -15.56 -8.42 15.92
N VAL A 138 -15.90 -7.26 15.35
CA VAL A 138 -15.72 -5.94 15.97
C VAL A 138 -17.04 -5.17 16.05
N GLY A 139 -17.23 -4.42 17.11
CA GLY A 139 -18.35 -3.48 17.23
C GLY A 139 -18.04 -2.14 16.55
N GLY A 140 -18.96 -1.16 16.73
CA GLY A 140 -18.73 0.21 16.26
C GLY A 140 -17.47 0.81 16.87
N GLY A 141 -16.71 1.58 16.07
CA GLY A 141 -15.46 2.19 16.52
C GLY A 141 -14.57 2.68 15.37
N PHE A 142 -13.33 3.04 15.73
CA PHE A 142 -12.31 3.47 14.77
C PHE A 142 -11.33 2.32 14.50
N TRP A 143 -11.53 1.63 13.43
CA TRP A 143 -10.78 0.44 13.02
C TRP A 143 -9.96 0.70 11.75
N THR A 144 -8.94 -0.11 11.52
CA THR A 144 -8.31 -0.23 10.20
C THR A 144 -8.98 -1.38 9.43
N PRO A 145 -8.89 -1.41 8.09
CA PRO A 145 -9.45 -2.53 7.31
C PRO A 145 -9.00 -3.90 7.81
N ALA A 146 -7.71 -4.05 8.10
CA ALA A 146 -7.15 -5.31 8.59
C ALA A 146 -7.69 -5.70 9.97
N SER A 147 -7.92 -4.75 10.89
CA SER A 147 -8.39 -5.05 12.22
C SER A 147 -9.91 -5.25 12.31
N ALA A 148 -10.67 -4.67 11.38
CA ALA A 148 -12.12 -4.84 11.34
C ALA A 148 -12.56 -6.05 10.49
N MET A 149 -11.92 -6.25 9.34
CA MET A 149 -12.42 -7.10 8.26
C MET A 149 -11.34 -8.06 7.71
N GLY A 150 -10.24 -8.29 8.42
CA GLY A 150 -9.07 -9.01 7.90
C GLY A 150 -9.41 -10.26 7.09
N ASP A 151 -10.01 -11.27 7.72
CA ASP A 151 -10.35 -12.54 7.06
C ASP A 151 -11.44 -12.37 5.99
N ALA A 152 -12.43 -11.51 6.22
CA ALA A 152 -13.47 -11.23 5.23
C ALA A 152 -12.87 -10.61 3.96
N LEU A 153 -11.96 -9.66 4.08
CA LEU A 153 -11.29 -9.06 2.92
C LEU A 153 -10.36 -10.03 2.22
N LEU A 154 -9.64 -10.89 2.95
CA LEU A 154 -8.79 -11.92 2.34
C LEU A 154 -9.59 -12.91 1.46
N GLN A 155 -10.87 -13.11 1.77
CA GLN A 155 -11.78 -13.93 0.97
C GLN A 155 -12.42 -13.15 -0.20
N ARG A 156 -12.90 -11.93 0.05
CA ARG A 156 -13.64 -11.11 -0.91
C ARG A 156 -12.76 -10.54 -2.01
N LEU A 157 -11.58 -10.03 -1.66
CA LEU A 157 -10.71 -9.33 -2.61
C LEU A 157 -10.26 -10.21 -3.79
N PRO A 158 -9.88 -11.50 -3.61
CA PRO A 158 -9.58 -12.37 -4.74
C PRO A 158 -10.79 -12.70 -5.60
N GLN A 159 -11.97 -12.81 -5.01
CA GLN A 159 -13.19 -13.18 -5.73
C GLN A 159 -13.77 -12.05 -6.57
N SER A 160 -13.71 -10.81 -6.09
CA SER A 160 -14.46 -9.71 -6.68
C SER A 160 -13.62 -8.48 -7.03
N ALA A 161 -12.43 -8.30 -6.43
CA ALA A 161 -11.62 -7.12 -6.64
C ALA A 161 -10.38 -7.34 -7.52
N GLY A 162 -10.08 -8.60 -7.92
CA GLY A 162 -8.91 -8.92 -8.71
C GLY A 162 -7.58 -8.76 -7.95
N VAL A 163 -7.62 -8.84 -6.62
CA VAL A 163 -6.44 -8.80 -5.76
C VAL A 163 -6.12 -10.20 -5.30
N THR A 164 -4.92 -10.68 -5.55
CA THR A 164 -4.49 -12.03 -5.16
C THR A 164 -3.40 -11.99 -4.10
N PHE A 165 -3.39 -13.00 -3.24
CA PHE A 165 -2.42 -13.20 -2.17
C PHE A 165 -1.77 -14.56 -2.36
N GLU A 166 -0.44 -14.60 -2.37
CA GLU A 166 0.33 -15.82 -2.59
C GLU A 166 1.47 -15.89 -1.58
N VAL A 167 1.56 -16.99 -0.81
CA VAL A 167 2.75 -17.28 -0.01
C VAL A 167 3.78 -17.91 -0.93
N ILE A 168 4.92 -17.23 -1.12
CA ILE A 168 5.99 -17.68 -2.02
C ILE A 168 6.97 -18.57 -1.26
N GLU A 169 7.30 -18.16 -0.04
CA GLU A 169 8.23 -18.85 0.86
C GLU A 169 7.71 -18.72 2.29
N GLY A 170 7.73 -19.80 3.05
CA GLY A 170 7.33 -19.85 4.45
C GLY A 170 7.77 -21.17 5.10
#